data_209f309c4594694c72301e2d97150606
#
_entry.id   209f309c4594694c72301e2d97150606
#
_cell.length_a   1.000
_cell.length_b   1.000
_cell.length_c   1.000
_cell.angle_alpha   90.00
_cell.angle_beta   90.00
_cell.angle_gamma   90.00
#
_symmetry.space_group_name_H-M   'P 1'
#
loop_
_entity.id
_entity.type
_entity.pdbx_description
1 polymer ?
#
loop_
_entity_poly.entity_id
_entity_poly.type
_entity_poly.pdbx_seq_one_letter_code
_entity_poly.pdbx_strand_id
1 'polypeptide(L)'
;LVIFLTVFIDLLGFGIVLPVMPRQAEPYLEALGLSPVAIGAVIGVLFSTFSLMQFLFSPLWGRLSDRVGRRPLLLLRLAGSVVFYAVYALAVTVPTDPVPSRQQAALAIGLMMLSRIGAGIAGASVGTAAAVIADCTTPENRARGMALIGIAFGGGFTLGPLIAYFGLAIFRQEPWGVGAIASVLSLVALVIAIAVFRETRPPGVTGERRRAGLGRMAAVLAMPAVGILVLVYFLAIVAFANFEATLARLTESAFGMNDNDNFLVFAFIGLMLLLAGGAYRPLAKRFPEQRLLAAGVGLLIVGLGLLGAIAWSVYGDPALGRSRGMAALFYVAAAVAVAGFACVNPSVSALISRQADPARQGEVLGVNQSFASLGRIVGPFLGSFLFGLHPSHVLPFVVAVAVLLVVALLASRLRIGSATPGGPADALPG
;
A
#
# COMPACT_ATOMS: atom_id res chain seq x y z
N LEU A 1 -22.19 -0.03 -5.22
CA LEU A 1 -21.70 -1.40 -5.39
C LEU A 1 -20.68 -1.50 -6.52
N VAL A 2 -21.00 -1.07 -7.76
CA VAL A 2 -20.11 -1.20 -8.94
C VAL A 2 -18.76 -0.56 -8.71
N ILE A 3 -18.71 0.67 -8.15
CA ILE A 3 -17.45 1.38 -7.84
C ILE A 3 -16.62 0.61 -6.82
N PHE A 4 -17.27 0.10 -5.78
CA PHE A 4 -16.59 -0.75 -4.81
C PHE A 4 -15.95 -1.95 -5.49
N LEU A 5 -16.71 -2.68 -6.33
CA LEU A 5 -16.20 -3.82 -7.08
C LEU A 5 -15.04 -3.44 -8.00
N THR A 6 -15.14 -2.31 -8.69
CA THR A 6 -14.08 -1.83 -9.59
C THR A 6 -12.79 -1.52 -8.84
N VAL A 7 -12.88 -0.75 -7.75
CA VAL A 7 -11.70 -0.42 -6.91
C VAL A 7 -11.15 -1.67 -6.24
N PHE A 8 -12.03 -2.53 -5.76
CA PHE A 8 -11.66 -3.80 -5.13
C PHE A 8 -10.88 -4.72 -6.09
N ILE A 9 -11.36 -4.89 -7.32
CA ILE A 9 -10.69 -5.74 -8.32
C ILE A 9 -9.36 -5.11 -8.77
N ASP A 10 -9.27 -3.79 -8.89
CA ASP A 10 -8.01 -3.09 -9.19
C ASP A 10 -6.96 -3.33 -8.09
N LEU A 11 -7.40 -3.30 -6.83
CA LEU A 11 -6.54 -3.61 -5.67
C LEU A 11 -6.22 -5.10 -5.53
N LEU A 12 -7.11 -5.99 -5.97
CA LEU A 12 -6.80 -7.42 -6.09
C LEU A 12 -5.63 -7.64 -7.04
N GLY A 13 -5.65 -7.01 -8.23
CA GLY A 13 -4.55 -7.13 -9.19
C GLY A 13 -3.20 -6.70 -8.63
N PHE A 14 -3.17 -5.61 -7.85
CA PHE A 14 -1.98 -5.20 -7.12
C PHE A 14 -1.55 -6.24 -6.08
N GLY A 15 -2.47 -6.71 -5.25
CA GLY A 15 -2.21 -7.71 -4.20
C GLY A 15 -1.77 -9.08 -4.74
N ILE A 16 -2.14 -9.43 -5.98
CA ILE A 16 -1.73 -10.66 -6.66
C ILE A 16 -0.25 -10.59 -7.06
N VAL A 17 0.19 -9.48 -7.65
CA VAL A 17 1.55 -9.35 -8.22
C VAL A 17 2.60 -9.03 -7.16
N LEU A 18 2.23 -8.29 -6.12
CA LEU A 18 3.13 -7.77 -5.10
C LEU A 18 3.97 -8.86 -4.38
N PRO A 19 3.40 -10.02 -3.99
CA PRO A 19 4.16 -11.05 -3.26
C PRO A 19 5.27 -11.72 -4.06
N VAL A 20 5.13 -11.80 -5.39
CA VAL A 20 6.01 -12.62 -6.23
C VAL A 20 6.94 -11.80 -7.13
N MET A 21 6.62 -10.53 -7.37
CA MET A 21 7.39 -9.69 -8.29
C MET A 21 8.90 -9.63 -7.97
N PRO A 22 9.35 -9.47 -6.71
CA PRO A 22 10.77 -9.44 -6.41
C PRO A 22 11.48 -10.72 -6.81
N ARG A 23 10.89 -11.87 -6.48
CA ARG A 23 11.43 -13.19 -6.75
C ARG A 23 11.43 -13.53 -8.25
N GLN A 24 10.39 -13.11 -8.96
CA GLN A 24 10.31 -13.28 -10.41
C GLN A 24 11.29 -12.38 -11.17
N ALA A 25 11.66 -11.21 -10.61
CA ALA A 25 12.63 -10.30 -11.22
C ALA A 25 14.10 -10.75 -10.97
N GLU A 26 14.38 -11.35 -9.82
CA GLU A 26 15.73 -11.67 -9.34
C GLU A 26 16.54 -12.53 -10.32
N PRO A 27 16.02 -13.65 -10.89
CA PRO A 27 16.78 -14.48 -11.84
C PRO A 27 17.20 -13.71 -13.11
N TYR A 28 16.37 -12.81 -13.60
CA TYR A 28 16.70 -11.97 -14.76
C TYR A 28 17.78 -10.95 -14.43
N LEU A 29 17.75 -10.36 -13.22
CA LEU A 29 18.75 -9.40 -12.76
C LEU A 29 20.10 -10.06 -12.50
N GLU A 30 20.11 -11.29 -12.00
CA GLU A 30 21.31 -12.12 -11.87
C GLU A 30 21.92 -12.48 -13.24
N ALA A 31 21.08 -12.84 -14.22
CA ALA A 31 21.52 -13.11 -15.60
C ALA A 31 22.14 -11.88 -16.28
N LEU A 32 21.76 -10.66 -15.85
CA LEU A 32 22.41 -9.41 -16.29
C LEU A 32 23.78 -9.19 -15.63
N GLY A 33 24.14 -9.98 -14.62
CA GLY A 33 25.41 -9.88 -13.88
C GLY A 33 25.42 -8.74 -12.86
N LEU A 34 24.26 -8.37 -12.34
CA LEU A 34 24.15 -7.30 -11.34
C LEU A 34 24.56 -7.78 -9.95
N SER A 35 25.17 -6.89 -9.17
CA SER A 35 25.48 -7.15 -7.76
C SER A 35 24.20 -7.21 -6.92
N PRO A 36 24.20 -7.90 -5.76
CA PRO A 36 23.03 -7.98 -4.87
C PRO A 36 22.45 -6.61 -4.51
N VAL A 37 23.27 -5.59 -4.35
CA VAL A 37 22.87 -4.20 -4.09
C VAL A 37 22.12 -3.60 -5.30
N ALA A 38 22.65 -3.83 -6.51
CA ALA A 38 22.02 -3.35 -7.74
C ALA A 38 20.68 -4.07 -8.00
N ILE A 39 20.62 -5.39 -7.73
CA ILE A 39 19.38 -6.17 -7.78
C ILE A 39 18.33 -5.57 -6.83
N GLY A 40 18.71 -5.33 -5.57
CA GLY A 40 17.85 -4.68 -4.60
C GLY A 40 17.36 -3.30 -5.05
N ALA A 41 18.24 -2.48 -5.63
CA ALA A 41 17.88 -1.17 -6.16
C ALA A 41 16.87 -1.26 -7.30
N VAL A 42 17.06 -2.16 -8.28
CA VAL A 42 16.13 -2.34 -9.41
C VAL A 42 14.77 -2.87 -8.93
N ILE A 43 14.74 -3.84 -8.02
CA ILE A 43 13.50 -4.33 -7.40
C ILE A 43 12.78 -3.18 -6.68
N GLY A 44 13.52 -2.38 -5.91
CA GLY A 44 12.98 -1.20 -5.26
C GLY A 44 12.39 -0.18 -6.24
N VAL A 45 13.03 0.04 -7.40
CA VAL A 45 12.50 0.89 -8.48
C VAL A 45 11.23 0.28 -9.08
N LEU A 46 11.15 -1.03 -9.31
CA LEU A 46 9.95 -1.70 -9.80
C LEU A 46 8.73 -1.49 -8.87
N PHE A 47 8.93 -1.59 -7.57
CA PHE A 47 7.88 -1.29 -6.58
C PHE A 47 7.49 0.18 -6.59
N SER A 48 8.50 1.06 -6.49
CA SER A 48 8.30 2.49 -6.34
C SER A 48 7.68 3.13 -7.58
N THR A 49 7.99 2.61 -8.76
CA THR A 49 7.47 3.13 -10.04
C THR A 49 5.96 3.07 -10.10
N PHE A 50 5.34 1.99 -9.63
CA PHE A 50 3.88 1.89 -9.57
C PHE A 50 3.27 3.01 -8.73
N SER A 51 3.78 3.21 -7.52
CA SER A 51 3.30 4.26 -6.59
C SER A 51 3.62 5.67 -7.09
N LEU A 52 4.78 5.86 -7.75
CA LEU A 52 5.17 7.12 -8.35
C LEU A 52 4.22 7.50 -9.50
N MET A 53 3.89 6.56 -10.37
CA MET A 53 2.94 6.81 -11.45
C MET A 53 1.54 7.11 -10.91
N GLN A 54 1.09 6.40 -9.87
CA GLN A 54 -0.16 6.74 -9.18
C GLN A 54 -0.14 8.16 -8.63
N PHE A 55 0.94 8.54 -7.97
CA PHE A 55 1.08 9.88 -7.39
C PHE A 55 1.04 10.98 -8.45
N LEU A 56 1.79 10.83 -9.53
CA LEU A 56 1.88 11.81 -10.60
C LEU A 56 0.57 11.92 -11.41
N PHE A 57 -0.07 10.80 -11.70
CA PHE A 57 -1.24 10.76 -12.58
C PHE A 57 -2.58 10.93 -11.85
N SER A 58 -2.65 10.72 -10.54
CA SER A 58 -3.89 10.89 -9.78
C SER A 58 -4.52 12.27 -9.92
N PRO A 59 -3.79 13.41 -9.85
CA PRO A 59 -4.36 14.73 -10.09
C PRO A 59 -4.79 14.96 -11.55
N LEU A 60 -4.11 14.32 -12.51
CA LEU A 60 -4.44 14.40 -13.93
C LEU A 60 -5.75 13.67 -14.21
N TRP A 61 -5.89 12.46 -13.69
CA TRP A 61 -7.10 11.66 -13.80
C TRP A 61 -8.29 12.33 -13.11
N GLY A 62 -8.10 12.93 -11.94
CA GLY A 62 -9.15 13.70 -11.27
C GLY A 62 -9.67 14.82 -12.16
N ARG A 63 -8.78 15.64 -12.72
CA ARG A 63 -9.17 16.75 -13.62
C ARG A 63 -9.82 16.26 -14.90
N LEU A 64 -9.31 15.18 -15.48
CA LEU A 64 -9.88 14.60 -16.70
C LEU A 64 -11.27 14.02 -16.42
N SER A 65 -11.45 13.36 -15.28
CA SER A 65 -12.74 12.84 -14.81
C SER A 65 -13.80 13.94 -14.65
N ASP A 66 -13.37 15.11 -14.19
CA ASP A 66 -14.26 16.27 -14.07
C ASP A 66 -14.66 16.88 -15.44
N ARG A 67 -13.87 16.67 -16.49
CA ARG A 67 -14.13 17.20 -17.83
C ARG A 67 -14.87 16.21 -18.72
N VAL A 68 -14.38 14.98 -18.81
CA VAL A 68 -14.85 13.96 -19.76
C VAL A 68 -16.00 13.13 -19.19
N GLY A 69 -16.09 13.07 -17.85
CA GLY A 69 -17.05 12.23 -17.14
C GLY A 69 -16.36 11.10 -16.36
N ARG A 70 -17.08 10.56 -15.40
CA ARG A 70 -16.58 9.50 -14.50
C ARG A 70 -16.47 8.15 -15.24
N ARG A 71 -17.51 7.82 -16.04
CA ARG A 71 -17.62 6.53 -16.71
C ARG A 71 -16.53 6.28 -17.76
N PRO A 72 -16.30 7.17 -18.76
CA PRO A 72 -15.29 6.93 -19.80
C PRO A 72 -13.90 6.75 -19.18
N LEU A 73 -13.58 7.54 -18.17
CA LEU A 73 -12.29 7.50 -17.53
C LEU A 73 -12.07 6.19 -16.74
N LEU A 74 -13.11 5.73 -16.02
CA LEU A 74 -13.05 4.47 -15.30
C LEU A 74 -12.81 3.29 -16.25
N LEU A 75 -13.53 3.26 -17.39
CA LEU A 75 -13.37 2.22 -18.40
C LEU A 75 -11.99 2.23 -19.04
N LEU A 76 -11.45 3.42 -19.38
CA LEU A 76 -10.10 3.56 -19.95
C LEU A 76 -9.05 3.01 -18.99
N ARG A 77 -9.19 3.27 -17.71
CA ARG A 77 -8.25 2.83 -16.68
C ARG A 77 -8.32 1.32 -16.45
N LEU A 78 -9.52 0.74 -16.38
CA LEU A 78 -9.67 -0.71 -16.31
C LEU A 78 -9.09 -1.41 -17.53
N ALA A 79 -9.31 -0.87 -18.74
CA ALA A 79 -8.67 -1.37 -19.94
C ALA A 79 -7.13 -1.30 -19.87
N GLY A 80 -6.59 -0.21 -19.31
CA GLY A 80 -5.17 -0.08 -19.00
C GLY A 80 -4.68 -1.17 -18.04
N SER A 81 -5.41 -1.44 -16.95
CA SER A 81 -5.05 -2.52 -16.01
C SER A 81 -5.02 -3.88 -16.70
N VAL A 82 -6.01 -4.21 -17.57
CA VAL A 82 -6.01 -5.44 -18.38
C VAL A 82 -4.72 -5.57 -19.18
N VAL A 83 -4.39 -4.53 -19.95
CA VAL A 83 -3.22 -4.55 -20.85
C VAL A 83 -1.93 -4.68 -20.05
N PHE A 84 -1.74 -3.88 -18.98
CA PHE A 84 -0.46 -3.85 -18.28
C PHE A 84 -0.23 -5.04 -17.36
N TYR A 85 -1.28 -5.71 -16.84
CA TYR A 85 -1.12 -7.00 -16.20
C TYR A 85 -0.85 -8.13 -17.22
N ALA A 86 -1.40 -8.05 -18.45
CA ALA A 86 -1.02 -8.97 -19.52
C ALA A 86 0.44 -8.77 -19.94
N VAL A 87 0.94 -7.52 -20.00
CA VAL A 87 2.35 -7.23 -20.24
C VAL A 87 3.24 -7.82 -19.14
N TYR A 88 2.78 -7.78 -17.87
CA TYR A 88 3.49 -8.45 -16.77
C TYR A 88 3.54 -9.97 -16.98
N ALA A 89 2.41 -10.59 -17.34
CA ALA A 89 2.38 -12.02 -17.67
C ALA A 89 3.38 -12.34 -18.78
N LEU A 90 3.39 -11.56 -19.85
CA LEU A 90 4.32 -11.72 -20.96
C LEU A 90 5.78 -11.58 -20.52
N ALA A 91 6.10 -10.66 -19.62
CA ALA A 91 7.46 -10.46 -19.11
C ALA A 91 8.03 -11.74 -18.47
N VAL A 92 7.22 -12.45 -17.70
CA VAL A 92 7.63 -13.66 -16.96
C VAL A 92 7.39 -14.97 -17.73
N THR A 93 7.03 -14.93 -19.03
CA THR A 93 7.09 -16.09 -19.91
C THR A 93 8.51 -16.40 -20.39
N VAL A 94 9.43 -15.46 -20.22
CA VAL A 94 10.84 -15.70 -20.54
C VAL A 94 11.38 -16.77 -19.58
N PRO A 95 11.88 -17.92 -20.08
CA PRO A 95 12.35 -18.99 -19.21
C PRO A 95 13.54 -18.53 -18.35
N THR A 96 13.57 -18.98 -17.10
CA THR A 96 14.69 -18.76 -16.19
C THR A 96 15.62 -19.98 -16.09
N ASP A 97 15.16 -21.13 -16.59
CA ASP A 97 15.93 -22.37 -16.75
C ASP A 97 15.76 -22.86 -18.22
N PRO A 98 16.82 -22.96 -19.03
CA PRO A 98 18.20 -22.53 -18.73
C PRO A 98 18.33 -21.00 -18.52
N VAL A 99 19.42 -20.58 -17.87
CA VAL A 99 19.69 -19.15 -17.58
C VAL A 99 19.50 -18.31 -18.82
N PRO A 100 18.66 -17.27 -18.77
CA PRO A 100 18.32 -16.47 -19.95
C PRO A 100 19.56 -15.69 -20.45
N SER A 101 19.60 -15.44 -21.76
CA SER A 101 20.59 -14.53 -22.32
C SER A 101 20.39 -13.11 -21.77
N ARG A 102 21.43 -12.28 -21.81
CA ARG A 102 21.33 -10.88 -21.37
C ARG A 102 20.23 -10.10 -22.09
N GLN A 103 19.99 -10.40 -23.36
CA GLN A 103 18.93 -9.74 -24.13
C GLN A 103 17.54 -10.16 -23.65
N GLN A 104 17.32 -11.44 -23.39
CA GLN A 104 16.07 -11.98 -22.84
C GLN A 104 15.80 -11.43 -21.44
N ALA A 105 16.82 -11.42 -20.59
CA ALA A 105 16.72 -10.86 -19.23
C ALA A 105 16.40 -9.35 -19.26
N ALA A 106 17.08 -8.58 -20.10
CA ALA A 106 16.80 -7.15 -20.27
C ALA A 106 15.38 -6.90 -20.81
N LEU A 107 14.90 -7.72 -21.75
CA LEU A 107 13.54 -7.66 -22.26
C LEU A 107 12.52 -7.94 -21.14
N ALA A 108 12.71 -9.00 -20.36
CA ALA A 108 11.83 -9.35 -19.24
C ALA A 108 11.72 -8.20 -18.22
N ILE A 109 12.86 -7.66 -17.77
CA ILE A 109 12.89 -6.52 -16.84
C ILE A 109 12.28 -5.26 -17.46
N GLY A 110 12.54 -5.00 -18.74
CA GLY A 110 11.93 -3.87 -19.48
C GLY A 110 10.40 -3.98 -19.55
N LEU A 111 9.87 -5.17 -19.83
CA LEU A 111 8.42 -5.44 -19.84
C LEU A 111 7.82 -5.36 -18.43
N MET A 112 8.51 -5.88 -17.40
CA MET A 112 8.10 -5.69 -15.99
C MET A 112 8.01 -4.21 -15.63
N MET A 113 9.01 -3.41 -16.01
CA MET A 113 9.02 -1.97 -15.77
C MET A 113 7.87 -1.27 -16.51
N LEU A 114 7.65 -1.59 -17.79
CA LEU A 114 6.55 -1.07 -18.58
C LEU A 114 5.19 -1.40 -17.94
N SER A 115 5.04 -2.63 -17.46
CA SER A 115 3.87 -3.04 -16.68
C SER A 115 3.67 -2.19 -15.44
N ARG A 116 4.73 -1.94 -14.64
CA ARG A 116 4.64 -1.12 -13.43
C ARG A 116 4.26 0.33 -13.72
N ILE A 117 4.86 0.92 -14.78
CA ILE A 117 4.50 2.26 -15.25
C ILE A 117 3.03 2.32 -15.64
N GLY A 118 2.61 1.43 -16.52
CA GLY A 118 1.26 1.46 -17.06
C GLY A 118 0.18 1.08 -16.03
N ALA A 119 0.42 0.05 -15.22
CA ALA A 119 -0.48 -0.33 -14.14
C ALA A 119 -0.57 0.78 -13.08
N GLY A 120 0.52 1.50 -12.79
CA GLY A 120 0.51 2.65 -11.88
C GLY A 120 -0.31 3.82 -12.43
N ILE A 121 -0.18 4.12 -13.74
CA ILE A 121 -1.01 5.13 -14.42
C ILE A 121 -2.48 4.73 -14.37
N ALA A 122 -2.79 3.48 -14.72
CA ALA A 122 -4.15 2.95 -14.69
C ALA A 122 -4.72 2.86 -13.26
N GLY A 123 -3.93 2.40 -12.30
CA GLY A 123 -4.31 2.16 -10.90
C GLY A 123 -4.52 3.42 -10.05
N ALA A 124 -4.35 4.66 -10.57
CA ALA A 124 -4.62 5.89 -9.82
C ALA A 124 -6.15 6.12 -9.57
N SER A 125 -6.87 5.07 -9.09
CA SER A 125 -8.34 4.99 -9.01
C SER A 125 -8.96 5.62 -7.78
N VAL A 126 -8.23 5.68 -6.69
CA VAL A 126 -8.77 6.06 -5.37
C VAL A 126 -9.40 7.45 -5.40
N GLY A 127 -8.76 8.43 -6.08
CA GLY A 127 -9.29 9.78 -6.21
C GLY A 127 -10.61 9.82 -7.00
N THR A 128 -10.68 9.10 -8.13
CA THR A 128 -11.90 9.00 -8.94
C THR A 128 -13.01 8.28 -8.19
N ALA A 129 -12.68 7.17 -7.50
CA ALA A 129 -13.65 6.44 -6.69
C ALA A 129 -14.20 7.30 -5.55
N ALA A 130 -13.36 8.06 -4.85
CA ALA A 130 -13.77 8.99 -3.83
C ALA A 130 -14.72 10.08 -4.39
N ALA A 131 -14.41 10.60 -5.58
CA ALA A 131 -15.28 11.58 -6.25
C ALA A 131 -16.65 10.97 -6.58
N VAL A 132 -16.69 9.78 -7.17
CA VAL A 132 -17.98 9.12 -7.48
C VAL A 132 -18.79 8.82 -6.22
N ILE A 133 -18.12 8.37 -5.14
CA ILE A 133 -18.79 8.17 -3.85
C ILE A 133 -19.38 9.51 -3.36
N ALA A 134 -18.64 10.61 -3.48
CA ALA A 134 -19.12 11.92 -3.11
C ALA A 134 -20.31 12.38 -3.95
N ASP A 135 -20.33 12.06 -5.26
CA ASP A 135 -21.42 12.37 -6.18
C ASP A 135 -22.69 11.55 -5.90
N CYS A 136 -22.54 10.33 -5.36
CA CYS A 136 -23.63 9.37 -5.11
C CYS A 136 -24.11 9.32 -3.65
N THR A 137 -23.52 10.10 -2.73
CA THR A 137 -23.84 10.04 -1.30
C THR A 137 -24.20 11.41 -0.75
N THR A 138 -25.18 11.45 0.17
CA THR A 138 -25.45 12.66 0.96
C THR A 138 -24.29 12.93 1.94
N PRO A 139 -24.12 14.19 2.42
CA PRO A 139 -23.05 14.53 3.39
C PRO A 139 -23.03 13.60 4.60
N GLU A 140 -24.19 13.19 5.12
CA GLU A 140 -24.34 12.32 6.30
C GLU A 140 -23.84 10.88 6.04
N ASN A 141 -24.01 10.37 4.81
CA ASN A 141 -23.63 9.02 4.41
C ASN A 141 -22.25 8.95 3.75
N ARG A 142 -21.62 10.09 3.47
CA ARG A 142 -20.31 10.17 2.77
C ARG A 142 -19.21 9.41 3.50
N ALA A 143 -19.16 9.50 4.83
CA ALA A 143 -18.19 8.78 5.64
C ALA A 143 -18.33 7.25 5.51
N ARG A 144 -19.57 6.74 5.43
CA ARG A 144 -19.85 5.31 5.18
C ARG A 144 -19.40 4.89 3.79
N GLY A 145 -19.66 5.74 2.77
CA GLY A 145 -19.20 5.50 1.40
C GLY A 145 -17.67 5.44 1.30
N MET A 146 -16.97 6.38 1.93
CA MET A 146 -15.50 6.40 1.94
C MET A 146 -14.89 5.21 2.68
N ALA A 147 -15.57 4.68 3.70
CA ALA A 147 -15.13 3.47 4.39
C ALA A 147 -15.08 2.23 3.47
N LEU A 148 -15.89 2.19 2.40
CA LEU A 148 -15.84 1.11 1.40
C LEU A 148 -14.50 1.05 0.68
N ILE A 149 -13.82 2.19 0.47
CA ILE A 149 -12.48 2.22 -0.13
C ILE A 149 -11.49 1.51 0.80
N GLY A 150 -11.55 1.77 2.10
CA GLY A 150 -10.71 1.08 3.09
C GLY A 150 -10.95 -0.43 3.13
N ILE A 151 -12.23 -0.85 3.04
CA ILE A 151 -12.60 -2.28 2.96
C ILE A 151 -12.07 -2.90 1.66
N ALA A 152 -12.12 -2.17 0.54
CA ALA A 152 -11.55 -2.62 -0.73
C ALA A 152 -10.04 -2.82 -0.65
N PHE A 153 -9.31 -1.92 0.02
CA PHE A 153 -7.87 -2.08 0.26
C PHE A 153 -7.57 -3.32 1.09
N GLY A 154 -8.16 -3.44 2.28
CA GLY A 154 -7.92 -4.60 3.15
C GLY A 154 -8.32 -5.93 2.50
N GLY A 155 -9.48 -5.94 1.84
CA GLY A 155 -9.95 -7.11 1.10
C GLY A 155 -9.06 -7.47 -0.10
N GLY A 156 -8.57 -6.47 -0.85
CA GLY A 156 -7.65 -6.66 -1.97
C GLY A 156 -6.34 -7.29 -1.54
N PHE A 157 -5.76 -6.81 -0.46
CA PHE A 157 -4.53 -7.37 0.12
C PHE A 157 -4.71 -8.78 0.72
N THR A 158 -5.91 -9.12 1.20
CA THR A 158 -6.17 -10.46 1.75
C THR A 158 -6.52 -11.47 0.67
N LEU A 159 -7.47 -11.10 -0.20
CA LEU A 159 -8.01 -12.01 -1.21
C LEU A 159 -7.15 -12.09 -2.47
N GLY A 160 -6.36 -11.05 -2.79
CA GLY A 160 -5.46 -11.07 -3.94
C GLY A 160 -4.49 -12.24 -3.90
N PRO A 161 -3.65 -12.38 -2.86
CA PRO A 161 -2.75 -13.51 -2.72
C PRO A 161 -3.47 -14.86 -2.67
N LEU A 162 -4.63 -14.96 -2.00
CA LEU A 162 -5.42 -16.21 -1.99
C LEU A 162 -5.92 -16.59 -3.39
N ILE A 163 -6.39 -15.62 -4.16
CA ILE A 163 -6.81 -15.86 -5.55
C ILE A 163 -5.62 -16.30 -6.40
N ALA A 164 -4.42 -15.72 -6.20
CA ALA A 164 -3.21 -16.14 -6.87
C ALA A 164 -2.84 -17.58 -6.49
N TYR A 165 -2.86 -17.90 -5.20
CA TYR A 165 -2.55 -19.24 -4.69
C TYR A 165 -3.42 -20.33 -5.34
N PHE A 166 -4.75 -20.16 -5.30
CA PHE A 166 -5.67 -21.14 -5.90
C PHE A 166 -5.68 -21.06 -7.44
N GLY A 167 -5.54 -19.87 -8.00
CA GLY A 167 -5.60 -19.65 -9.43
C GLY A 167 -4.39 -20.19 -10.19
N LEU A 168 -3.21 -20.18 -9.59
CA LEU A 168 -2.00 -20.74 -10.21
C LEU A 168 -2.12 -22.26 -10.48
N ALA A 169 -2.92 -22.97 -9.69
CA ALA A 169 -3.21 -24.38 -9.96
C ALA A 169 -3.81 -24.58 -11.37
N ILE A 170 -4.62 -23.62 -11.85
CA ILE A 170 -5.21 -23.62 -13.20
C ILE A 170 -4.11 -23.49 -14.28
N PHE A 171 -3.08 -22.72 -14.01
CA PHE A 171 -1.96 -22.45 -14.90
C PHE A 171 -0.75 -23.37 -14.65
N ARG A 172 -0.96 -24.54 -14.01
CA ARG A 172 0.09 -25.54 -13.72
C ARG A 172 1.30 -24.97 -12.96
N GLN A 173 1.06 -23.98 -12.09
CA GLN A 173 2.07 -23.25 -11.32
C GLN A 173 3.05 -22.42 -12.17
N GLU A 174 2.70 -22.12 -13.40
CA GLU A 174 3.53 -21.29 -14.28
C GLU A 174 3.59 -19.83 -13.78
N PRO A 175 4.78 -19.19 -13.71
CA PRO A 175 4.95 -17.84 -13.18
C PRO A 175 4.09 -16.77 -13.87
N TRP A 176 3.85 -16.90 -15.18
CA TRP A 176 3.02 -15.96 -15.95
C TRP A 176 1.54 -15.98 -15.55
N GLY A 177 1.09 -17.07 -14.92
CA GLY A 177 -0.28 -17.20 -14.42
C GLY A 177 -0.68 -16.08 -13.46
N VAL A 178 0.26 -15.53 -12.68
CA VAL A 178 0.02 -14.41 -11.76
C VAL A 178 -0.49 -13.18 -12.50
N GLY A 179 0.21 -12.77 -13.55
CA GLY A 179 -0.17 -11.64 -14.39
C GLY A 179 -1.45 -11.91 -15.18
N ALA A 180 -1.63 -13.16 -15.67
CA ALA A 180 -2.82 -13.58 -16.37
C ALA A 180 -4.07 -13.49 -15.49
N ILE A 181 -4.02 -13.99 -14.24
CA ILE A 181 -5.12 -13.89 -13.27
C ILE A 181 -5.48 -12.42 -13.02
N ALA A 182 -4.48 -11.56 -12.77
CA ALA A 182 -4.70 -10.14 -12.55
C ALA A 182 -5.34 -9.46 -13.77
N SER A 183 -4.89 -9.81 -14.99
CA SER A 183 -5.44 -9.31 -16.24
C SER A 183 -6.89 -9.76 -16.45
N VAL A 184 -7.20 -11.04 -16.25
CA VAL A 184 -8.56 -11.59 -16.36
C VAL A 184 -9.51 -10.95 -15.35
N LEU A 185 -9.11 -10.78 -14.09
CA LEU A 185 -9.92 -10.09 -13.09
C LEU A 185 -10.19 -8.64 -13.50
N SER A 186 -9.17 -7.93 -14.02
CA SER A 186 -9.34 -6.56 -14.53
C SER A 186 -10.29 -6.54 -15.73
N LEU A 187 -10.26 -7.56 -16.61
CA LEU A 187 -11.19 -7.70 -17.73
C LEU A 187 -12.62 -7.93 -17.24
N VAL A 188 -12.82 -8.79 -16.25
CA VAL A 188 -14.13 -9.01 -15.61
C VAL A 188 -14.66 -7.70 -15.02
N ALA A 189 -13.81 -6.94 -14.32
CA ALA A 189 -14.19 -5.62 -13.80
C ALA A 189 -14.58 -4.65 -14.92
N LEU A 190 -13.83 -4.64 -16.03
CA LEU A 190 -14.11 -3.82 -17.20
C LEU A 190 -15.46 -4.17 -17.81
N VAL A 191 -15.76 -5.46 -18.03
CA VAL A 191 -17.03 -5.95 -18.58
C VAL A 191 -18.20 -5.56 -17.66
N ILE A 192 -18.07 -5.77 -16.35
CA ILE A 192 -19.09 -5.36 -15.38
C ILE A 192 -19.29 -3.83 -15.41
N ALA A 193 -18.20 -3.07 -15.48
CA ALA A 193 -18.29 -1.60 -15.54
C ALA A 193 -18.95 -1.13 -16.84
N ILE A 194 -18.68 -1.74 -18.00
CA ILE A 194 -19.35 -1.43 -19.26
C ILE A 194 -20.85 -1.70 -19.16
N ALA A 195 -21.23 -2.85 -18.59
CA ALA A 195 -22.62 -3.30 -18.53
C ALA A 195 -23.48 -2.53 -17.52
N VAL A 196 -22.92 -2.18 -16.35
CA VAL A 196 -23.72 -1.72 -15.20
C VAL A 196 -23.39 -0.29 -14.77
N PHE A 197 -22.15 0.21 -15.02
CA PHE A 197 -21.77 1.53 -14.53
C PHE A 197 -22.35 2.64 -15.41
N ARG A 198 -23.17 3.49 -14.80
CA ARG A 198 -23.74 4.69 -15.43
C ARG A 198 -22.92 5.92 -15.06
N GLU A 199 -22.99 6.96 -15.92
CA GLU A 199 -22.37 8.24 -15.61
C GLU A 199 -22.99 8.85 -14.36
N THR A 200 -22.14 9.29 -13.43
CA THR A 200 -22.58 9.84 -12.14
C THR A 200 -22.32 11.32 -12.01
N ARG A 201 -21.61 11.92 -12.98
CA ARG A 201 -21.34 13.35 -12.96
C ARG A 201 -22.64 14.14 -13.16
N PRO A 202 -22.97 15.10 -12.27
CA PRO A 202 -24.11 15.98 -12.47
C PRO A 202 -23.92 16.84 -13.73
N PRO A 203 -24.97 17.01 -14.57
CA PRO A 203 -24.88 17.89 -15.73
C PRO A 203 -24.64 19.34 -15.29
N GLY A 204 -23.74 20.06 -15.97
CA GLY A 204 -23.51 21.49 -15.76
C GLY A 204 -22.54 21.87 -14.64
N VAL A 205 -22.04 20.94 -13.86
CA VAL A 205 -21.03 21.21 -12.83
C VAL A 205 -19.63 21.29 -13.47
N THR A 206 -19.17 22.50 -13.75
CA THR A 206 -17.76 22.78 -14.02
C THR A 206 -17.05 22.82 -12.68
N GLY A 207 -16.21 21.79 -12.40
CA GLY A 207 -15.45 21.73 -11.16
C GLY A 207 -14.64 23.01 -10.96
N GLU A 208 -14.82 23.68 -9.82
CA GLU A 208 -13.98 24.81 -9.43
C GLU A 208 -12.51 24.38 -9.49
N ARG A 209 -11.68 25.21 -10.11
CA ARG A 209 -10.22 25.06 -10.19
C ARG A 209 -9.59 25.14 -8.80
N ARG A 210 -9.72 24.13 -7.96
CA ARG A 210 -8.90 24.01 -6.77
C ARG A 210 -7.48 23.62 -7.21
N ARG A 211 -6.66 24.64 -7.45
CA ARG A 211 -5.21 24.45 -7.69
C ARG A 211 -4.59 23.90 -6.43
N ALA A 212 -4.30 22.59 -6.43
CA ALA A 212 -3.34 22.02 -5.48
C ALA A 212 -1.97 22.62 -5.82
N GLY A 213 -1.56 23.66 -5.11
CA GLY A 213 -0.26 24.29 -5.31
C GLY A 213 0.72 23.86 -4.21
N LEU A 214 2.00 23.73 -4.54
CA LEU A 214 3.08 23.47 -3.57
C LEU A 214 3.02 24.44 -2.36
N GLY A 215 2.62 25.69 -2.58
CA GLY A 215 2.41 26.67 -1.51
C GLY A 215 1.34 26.28 -0.48
N ARG A 216 0.27 25.58 -0.90
CA ARG A 216 -0.75 25.06 0.04
C ARG A 216 -0.24 23.89 0.84
N MET A 217 0.51 22.98 0.21
CA MET A 217 1.19 21.89 0.93
C MET A 217 2.13 22.45 2.00
N ALA A 218 2.96 23.43 1.64
CA ALA A 218 3.84 24.12 2.57
C ALA A 218 3.07 24.80 3.71
N ALA A 219 1.94 25.46 3.42
CA ALA A 219 1.09 26.09 4.43
C ALA A 219 0.48 25.08 5.42
N VAL A 220 0.07 23.89 4.94
CA VAL A 220 -0.43 22.81 5.81
C VAL A 220 0.69 22.23 6.68
N LEU A 221 1.87 22.02 6.12
CA LEU A 221 3.04 21.52 6.86
C LEU A 221 3.55 22.54 7.89
N ALA A 222 3.36 23.84 7.64
CA ALA A 222 3.71 24.90 8.58
C ALA A 222 2.78 24.98 9.81
N MET A 223 1.63 24.26 9.81
CA MET A 223 0.79 24.11 10.99
C MET A 223 1.47 23.14 11.98
N PRO A 224 1.94 23.59 13.19
CA PRO A 224 2.89 22.80 13.99
C PRO A 224 2.39 21.38 14.33
N ALA A 225 1.14 21.26 14.80
CA ALA A 225 0.58 19.93 15.16
C ALA A 225 0.26 19.08 13.94
N VAL A 226 -0.28 19.68 12.87
CA VAL A 226 -0.64 18.99 11.63
C VAL A 226 0.60 18.53 10.88
N GLY A 227 1.62 19.39 10.74
CA GLY A 227 2.87 19.04 10.06
C GLY A 227 3.59 17.86 10.72
N ILE A 228 3.62 17.82 12.06
CA ILE A 228 4.18 16.68 12.81
C ILE A 228 3.36 15.41 12.55
N LEU A 229 2.03 15.48 12.56
CA LEU A 229 1.18 14.30 12.29
C LEU A 229 1.35 13.78 10.86
N VAL A 230 1.46 14.67 9.87
CA VAL A 230 1.75 14.29 8.47
C VAL A 230 3.11 13.61 8.37
N LEU A 231 4.14 14.13 9.04
CA LEU A 231 5.48 13.54 9.06
C LEU A 231 5.48 12.17 9.77
N VAL A 232 4.81 12.06 10.91
CA VAL A 232 4.61 10.79 11.65
C VAL A 232 3.99 9.73 10.73
N TYR A 233 2.94 10.10 10.00
CA TYR A 233 2.28 9.17 9.08
C TYR A 233 3.16 8.78 7.90
N PHE A 234 3.81 9.76 7.28
CA PHE A 234 4.78 9.53 6.19
C PHE A 234 5.85 8.52 6.60
N LEU A 235 6.54 8.76 7.73
CA LEU A 235 7.61 7.90 8.22
C LEU A 235 7.11 6.51 8.62
N ALA A 236 5.93 6.42 9.22
CA ALA A 236 5.32 5.12 9.54
C ALA A 236 5.00 4.31 8.27
N ILE A 237 4.53 4.97 7.21
CA ILE A 237 4.31 4.32 5.90
C ILE A 237 5.64 3.91 5.28
N VAL A 238 6.69 4.74 5.35
CA VAL A 238 8.04 4.36 4.87
C VAL A 238 8.49 3.07 5.54
N ALA A 239 8.38 2.97 6.87
CA ALA A 239 8.79 1.79 7.63
C ALA A 239 7.96 0.55 7.28
N PHE A 240 6.64 0.69 7.14
CA PHE A 240 5.76 -0.42 6.80
C PHE A 240 5.93 -0.88 5.34
N ALA A 241 6.01 0.04 4.39
CA ALA A 241 6.21 -0.28 2.98
C ALA A 241 7.61 -0.85 2.68
N ASN A 242 8.63 -0.47 3.47
CA ASN A 242 9.94 -1.13 3.49
C ASN A 242 9.80 -2.62 3.87
N PHE A 243 9.11 -2.92 4.98
CA PHE A 243 8.82 -4.29 5.40
C PHE A 243 8.05 -5.06 4.31
N GLU A 244 6.98 -4.49 3.78
CA GLU A 244 6.13 -5.12 2.76
C GLU A 244 6.95 -5.53 1.52
N ALA A 245 7.84 -4.66 1.04
CA ALA A 245 8.65 -4.91 -0.15
C ALA A 245 9.76 -5.97 0.06
N THR A 246 10.19 -6.18 1.31
CA THR A 246 11.26 -7.13 1.65
C THR A 246 10.74 -8.47 2.15
N LEU A 247 9.43 -8.56 2.45
CA LEU A 247 8.82 -9.72 3.08
C LEU A 247 9.02 -11.01 2.27
N ALA A 248 8.72 -11.00 0.97
CA ALA A 248 8.83 -12.18 0.12
C ALA A 248 10.28 -12.70 0.02
N ARG A 249 11.26 -11.79 -0.05
CA ARG A 249 12.67 -12.14 -0.10
C ARG A 249 13.17 -12.61 1.27
N LEU A 250 12.67 -12.05 2.36
CA LEU A 250 12.99 -12.52 3.72
C LEU A 250 12.50 -13.95 3.94
N THR A 251 11.26 -14.26 3.55
CA THR A 251 10.68 -15.60 3.72
C THR A 251 11.41 -16.65 2.88
N GLU A 252 11.87 -16.28 1.70
CA GLU A 252 12.72 -17.13 0.86
C GLU A 252 14.10 -17.36 1.49
N SER A 253 14.81 -16.28 1.81
CA SER A 253 16.19 -16.35 2.32
C SER A 253 16.29 -17.03 3.71
N ALA A 254 15.31 -16.74 4.60
CA ALA A 254 15.35 -17.25 5.98
C ALA A 254 14.68 -18.62 6.13
N PHE A 255 13.63 -18.93 5.35
CA PHE A 255 12.83 -20.14 5.54
C PHE A 255 12.75 -21.04 4.31
N GLY A 256 13.31 -20.63 3.16
CA GLY A 256 13.22 -21.38 1.90
C GLY A 256 11.80 -21.47 1.35
N MET A 257 10.92 -20.52 1.71
CA MET A 257 9.53 -20.51 1.27
C MET A 257 9.45 -20.25 -0.25
N ASN A 258 8.59 -20.98 -0.94
CA ASN A 258 8.31 -20.82 -2.37
C ASN A 258 7.21 -19.77 -2.62
N ASP A 259 6.79 -19.56 -3.88
CA ASP A 259 5.77 -18.56 -4.24
C ASP A 259 4.41 -18.86 -3.61
N ASN A 260 4.02 -20.15 -3.55
CA ASN A 260 2.76 -20.54 -2.92
C ASN A 260 2.76 -20.24 -1.42
N ASP A 261 3.86 -20.53 -0.72
CA ASP A 261 4.01 -20.18 0.69
C ASP A 261 3.91 -18.67 0.90
N ASN A 262 4.54 -17.89 0.01
CA ASN A 262 4.47 -16.43 0.06
C ASN A 262 3.05 -15.89 -0.14
N PHE A 263 2.24 -16.47 -1.03
CA PHE A 263 0.85 -16.07 -1.14
C PHE A 263 0.09 -16.28 0.18
N LEU A 264 0.35 -17.37 0.89
CA LEU A 264 -0.27 -17.63 2.21
C LEU A 264 0.23 -16.64 3.28
N VAL A 265 1.53 -16.30 3.27
CA VAL A 265 2.09 -15.26 4.16
C VAL A 265 1.41 -13.91 3.90
N PHE A 266 1.30 -13.47 2.65
CA PHE A 266 0.64 -12.20 2.34
C PHE A 266 -0.87 -12.21 2.62
N ALA A 267 -1.54 -13.33 2.40
CA ALA A 267 -2.94 -13.52 2.79
C ALA A 267 -3.11 -13.42 4.32
N PHE A 268 -2.21 -14.01 5.09
CA PHE A 268 -2.17 -13.87 6.54
C PHE A 268 -1.97 -12.41 6.97
N ILE A 269 -1.01 -11.70 6.35
CA ILE A 269 -0.79 -10.26 6.60
C ILE A 269 -2.05 -9.45 6.32
N GLY A 270 -2.70 -9.69 5.18
CA GLY A 270 -3.95 -9.02 4.82
C GLY A 270 -5.07 -9.31 5.81
N LEU A 271 -5.21 -10.58 6.24
CA LEU A 271 -6.19 -10.97 7.25
C LEU A 271 -5.94 -10.28 8.60
N MET A 272 -4.67 -10.22 9.04
CA MET A 272 -4.31 -9.51 10.27
C MET A 272 -4.59 -8.01 10.16
N LEU A 273 -4.34 -7.40 9.00
CA LEU A 273 -4.68 -6.00 8.75
C LEU A 273 -6.19 -5.75 8.83
N LEU A 274 -7.00 -6.65 8.26
CA LEU A 274 -8.46 -6.58 8.31
C LEU A 274 -8.99 -6.72 9.74
N LEU A 275 -8.52 -7.71 10.48
CA LEU A 275 -8.91 -7.97 11.87
C LEU A 275 -8.52 -6.84 12.81
N ALA A 276 -7.28 -6.38 12.72
CA ALA A 276 -6.78 -5.27 13.54
C ALA A 276 -7.46 -3.94 13.20
N GLY A 277 -7.70 -3.67 11.89
CA GLY A 277 -8.46 -2.51 11.45
C GLY A 277 -9.93 -2.54 11.94
N GLY A 278 -10.55 -3.72 11.96
CA GLY A 278 -11.88 -3.93 12.55
C GLY A 278 -11.90 -3.69 14.06
N ALA A 279 -10.87 -4.15 14.76
CA ALA A 279 -10.71 -3.98 16.21
C ALA A 279 -10.44 -2.51 16.61
N TYR A 280 -9.93 -1.68 15.70
CA TYR A 280 -9.66 -0.27 16.00
C TYR A 280 -10.91 0.50 16.46
N ARG A 281 -12.08 0.28 15.82
CA ARG A 281 -13.32 1.00 16.14
C ARG A 281 -13.76 0.85 17.60
N PRO A 282 -13.88 -0.36 18.18
CA PRO A 282 -14.21 -0.52 19.59
C PRO A 282 -13.11 0.01 20.51
N LEU A 283 -11.82 -0.08 20.11
CA LEU A 283 -10.70 0.47 20.90
C LEU A 283 -10.75 2.00 20.95
N ALA A 284 -11.07 2.67 19.84
CA ALA A 284 -11.20 4.13 19.78
C ALA A 284 -12.36 4.70 20.61
N LYS A 285 -13.34 3.86 21.01
CA LYS A 285 -14.36 4.26 21.97
C LYS A 285 -13.88 4.25 23.43
N ARG A 286 -12.81 3.48 23.71
CA ARG A 286 -12.29 3.29 25.08
C ARG A 286 -11.00 4.06 25.35
N PHE A 287 -10.20 4.30 24.32
CA PHE A 287 -8.89 4.92 24.43
C PHE A 287 -8.76 6.13 23.51
N PRO A 288 -8.10 7.21 23.94
CA PRO A 288 -7.85 8.38 23.09
C PRO A 288 -6.92 7.99 21.93
N GLU A 289 -7.11 8.64 20.79
CA GLU A 289 -6.38 8.35 19.55
C GLU A 289 -4.86 8.49 19.72
N GLN A 290 -4.39 9.37 20.59
CA GLN A 290 -2.96 9.51 20.91
C GLN A 290 -2.37 8.24 21.53
N ARG A 291 -3.11 7.60 22.46
CA ARG A 291 -2.67 6.33 23.07
C ARG A 291 -2.68 5.20 22.05
N LEU A 292 -3.68 5.17 21.17
CA LEU A 292 -3.76 4.19 20.09
C LEU A 292 -2.63 4.37 19.06
N LEU A 293 -2.27 5.63 18.75
CA LEU A 293 -1.13 5.94 17.90
C LEU A 293 0.18 5.47 18.55
N ALA A 294 0.41 5.80 19.81
CA ALA A 294 1.62 5.40 20.53
C ALA A 294 1.73 3.88 20.67
N ALA A 295 0.62 3.19 21.00
CA ALA A 295 0.58 1.73 21.03
C ALA A 295 0.84 1.11 19.66
N GLY A 296 0.24 1.67 18.59
CA GLY A 296 0.47 1.23 17.22
C GLY A 296 1.93 1.35 16.80
N VAL A 297 2.57 2.48 17.09
CA VAL A 297 4.00 2.70 16.80
C VAL A 297 4.86 1.74 17.63
N GLY A 298 4.54 1.53 18.92
CA GLY A 298 5.23 0.57 19.78
C GLY A 298 5.15 -0.87 19.26
N LEU A 299 3.96 -1.32 18.82
CA LEU A 299 3.79 -2.64 18.21
C LEU A 299 4.56 -2.77 16.89
N LEU A 300 4.60 -1.72 16.06
CA LEU A 300 5.43 -1.71 14.84
C LEU A 300 6.92 -1.88 15.17
N ILE A 301 7.43 -1.15 16.15
CA ILE A 301 8.83 -1.25 16.59
C ILE A 301 9.14 -2.68 17.05
N VAL A 302 8.29 -3.25 17.90
CA VAL A 302 8.46 -4.62 18.42
C VAL A 302 8.40 -5.64 17.29
N GLY A 303 7.36 -5.57 16.43
CA GLY A 303 7.18 -6.53 15.35
C GLY A 303 8.32 -6.49 14.33
N LEU A 304 8.70 -5.30 13.85
CA LEU A 304 9.81 -5.15 12.90
C LEU A 304 11.17 -5.46 13.55
N GLY A 305 11.35 -5.14 14.84
CA GLY A 305 12.55 -5.51 15.60
C GLY A 305 12.70 -7.02 15.72
N LEU A 306 11.61 -7.74 16.01
CA LEU A 306 11.61 -9.22 16.03
C LEU A 306 11.92 -9.82 14.66
N LEU A 307 11.36 -9.26 13.57
CA LEU A 307 11.69 -9.71 12.20
C LEU A 307 13.17 -9.50 11.87
N GLY A 308 13.74 -8.36 12.27
CA GLY A 308 15.18 -8.11 12.15
C GLY A 308 16.01 -9.10 12.97
N ALA A 309 15.60 -9.42 14.19
CA ALA A 309 16.26 -10.42 15.04
C ALA A 309 16.18 -11.83 14.42
N ILE A 310 15.04 -12.20 13.81
CA ILE A 310 14.90 -13.46 13.07
C ILE A 310 15.88 -13.49 11.90
N ALA A 311 15.93 -12.45 11.07
CA ALA A 311 16.84 -12.36 9.94
C ALA A 311 18.31 -12.55 10.36
N TRP A 312 18.70 -11.87 11.44
CA TRP A 312 20.06 -11.99 12.00
C TRP A 312 20.35 -13.38 12.57
N SER A 313 19.41 -13.97 13.32
CA SER A 313 19.58 -15.28 13.95
C SER A 313 19.70 -16.39 12.92
N VAL A 314 18.86 -16.37 11.87
CA VAL A 314 18.91 -17.38 10.79
C VAL A 314 20.18 -17.22 9.94
N TYR A 315 20.69 -16.00 9.76
CA TYR A 315 21.96 -15.78 9.12
C TYR A 315 23.13 -16.41 9.90
N GLY A 316 23.11 -16.29 11.24
CA GLY A 316 24.12 -16.92 12.12
C GLY A 316 24.03 -18.45 12.20
N ASP A 317 22.79 -18.97 12.16
CA ASP A 317 22.51 -20.41 12.17
C ASP A 317 21.33 -20.74 11.22
N PRO A 318 21.62 -21.16 9.97
CA PRO A 318 20.58 -21.50 8.99
C PRO A 318 19.66 -22.65 9.40
N ALA A 319 20.05 -23.50 10.37
CA ALA A 319 19.19 -24.57 10.87
C ALA A 319 17.97 -24.02 11.61
N LEU A 320 18.07 -22.83 12.21
CA LEU A 320 16.94 -22.15 12.86
C LEU A 320 15.80 -21.86 11.87
N GLY A 321 16.08 -21.53 10.61
CA GLY A 321 15.08 -21.28 9.58
C GLY A 321 14.19 -22.50 9.28
N ARG A 322 14.66 -23.72 9.58
CA ARG A 322 13.89 -24.96 9.43
C ARG A 322 13.05 -25.31 10.68
N SER A 323 13.22 -24.56 11.77
CA SER A 323 12.52 -24.84 13.02
C SER A 323 11.07 -24.29 12.98
N ARG A 324 10.12 -25.11 13.46
CA ARG A 324 8.72 -24.70 13.60
C ARG A 324 8.57 -23.53 14.57
N GLY A 325 9.43 -23.44 15.59
CA GLY A 325 9.44 -22.34 16.56
C GLY A 325 9.81 -21.00 15.92
N MET A 326 10.83 -20.98 15.04
CA MET A 326 11.22 -19.77 14.31
C MET A 326 10.15 -19.33 13.31
N ALA A 327 9.52 -20.27 12.61
CA ALA A 327 8.38 -19.97 11.73
C ALA A 327 7.20 -19.40 12.51
N ALA A 328 6.85 -19.97 13.66
CA ALA A 328 5.79 -19.43 14.52
C ALA A 328 6.13 -18.01 15.01
N LEU A 329 7.37 -17.77 15.43
CA LEU A 329 7.83 -16.44 15.85
C LEU A 329 7.74 -15.42 14.71
N PHE A 330 8.06 -15.83 13.48
CA PHE A 330 7.90 -14.99 12.28
C PHE A 330 6.44 -14.54 12.10
N TYR A 331 5.47 -15.47 12.14
CA TYR A 331 4.07 -15.12 12.00
C TYR A 331 3.57 -14.22 13.15
N VAL A 332 4.01 -14.45 14.38
CA VAL A 332 3.68 -13.58 15.53
C VAL A 332 4.29 -12.19 15.34
N ALA A 333 5.55 -12.08 14.96
CA ALA A 333 6.23 -10.82 14.72
C ALA A 333 5.54 -10.02 13.60
N ALA A 334 5.20 -10.68 12.49
CA ALA A 334 4.48 -10.10 11.39
C ALA A 334 3.07 -9.62 11.81
N ALA A 335 2.31 -10.42 12.57
CA ALA A 335 1.00 -10.06 13.09
C ALA A 335 1.08 -8.83 14.00
N VAL A 336 2.08 -8.77 14.90
CA VAL A 336 2.32 -7.62 15.79
C VAL A 336 2.64 -6.35 15.00
N ALA A 337 3.50 -6.44 13.98
CA ALA A 337 3.83 -5.30 13.12
C ALA A 337 2.58 -4.78 12.38
N VAL A 338 1.81 -5.69 11.78
CA VAL A 338 0.59 -5.34 11.02
C VAL A 338 -0.49 -4.75 11.93
N ALA A 339 -0.70 -5.32 13.12
CA ALA A 339 -1.63 -4.77 14.12
C ALA A 339 -1.23 -3.36 14.53
N GLY A 340 0.08 -3.12 14.70
CA GLY A 340 0.63 -1.79 14.95
C GLY A 340 0.27 -0.81 13.84
N PHE A 341 0.53 -1.17 12.59
CA PHE A 341 0.24 -0.32 11.43
C PHE A 341 -1.26 -0.02 11.25
N ALA A 342 -2.12 -1.02 11.51
CA ALA A 342 -3.57 -0.85 11.45
C ALA A 342 -4.11 0.21 12.41
N CYS A 343 -3.41 0.48 13.52
CA CYS A 343 -3.76 1.55 14.47
C CYS A 343 -3.25 2.93 14.04
N VAL A 344 -2.15 3.03 13.29
CA VAL A 344 -1.50 4.31 12.96
C VAL A 344 -2.37 5.17 12.05
N ASN A 345 -2.81 4.62 10.91
CA ASN A 345 -3.56 5.39 9.90
C ASN A 345 -4.84 6.05 10.45
N PRO A 346 -5.78 5.32 11.09
CA PRO A 346 -7.00 5.93 11.60
C PRO A 346 -6.73 6.89 12.75
N SER A 347 -5.73 6.63 13.60
CA SER A 347 -5.36 7.53 14.69
C SER A 347 -4.83 8.86 14.17
N VAL A 348 -3.90 8.84 13.21
CA VAL A 348 -3.35 10.07 12.61
C VAL A 348 -4.43 10.85 11.88
N SER A 349 -5.28 10.18 11.11
CA SER A 349 -6.37 10.83 10.38
C SER A 349 -7.38 11.50 11.32
N ALA A 350 -7.72 10.85 12.44
CA ALA A 350 -8.59 11.42 13.46
C ALA A 350 -7.95 12.64 14.18
N LEU A 351 -6.67 12.52 14.55
CA LEU A 351 -5.93 13.61 15.18
C LEU A 351 -5.78 14.83 14.25
N ILE A 352 -5.47 14.62 12.97
CA ILE A 352 -5.43 15.68 11.96
C ILE A 352 -6.79 16.34 11.82
N SER A 353 -7.86 15.54 11.73
CA SER A 353 -9.24 16.05 11.61
C SER A 353 -9.66 16.95 12.78
N ARG A 354 -9.20 16.65 13.99
CA ARG A 354 -9.46 17.47 15.19
C ARG A 354 -8.64 18.76 15.25
N GLN A 355 -7.48 18.82 14.59
CA GLN A 355 -6.59 19.98 14.56
C GLN A 355 -6.84 20.90 13.37
N ALA A 356 -7.51 20.42 12.34
CA ALA A 356 -7.80 21.18 11.15
C ALA A 356 -9.12 21.95 11.28
N ASP A 357 -9.13 23.20 10.79
CA ASP A 357 -10.34 23.95 10.59
C ASP A 357 -11.34 23.12 9.76
N PRO A 358 -12.63 22.98 10.18
CA PRO A 358 -13.64 22.26 9.43
C PRO A 358 -13.75 22.68 7.96
N ALA A 359 -13.52 23.95 7.63
CA ALA A 359 -13.53 24.48 6.26
C ALA A 359 -12.32 23.98 5.44
N ARG A 360 -11.20 23.60 6.08
CA ARG A 360 -9.95 23.20 5.43
C ARG A 360 -9.62 21.71 5.63
N GLN A 361 -10.46 20.95 6.32
CA GLN A 361 -10.23 19.56 6.68
C GLN A 361 -9.91 18.66 5.47
N GLY A 362 -10.64 18.85 4.35
CA GLY A 362 -10.38 18.11 3.11
C GLY A 362 -9.02 18.44 2.47
N GLU A 363 -8.56 19.69 2.57
CA GLU A 363 -7.24 20.12 2.10
C GLU A 363 -6.14 19.44 2.92
N VAL A 364 -6.26 19.47 4.22
CA VAL A 364 -5.26 18.91 5.15
C VAL A 364 -5.16 17.40 5.02
N LEU A 365 -6.29 16.69 4.96
CA LEU A 365 -6.31 15.24 4.74
C LEU A 365 -5.79 14.87 3.34
N GLY A 366 -6.01 15.71 2.34
CA GLY A 366 -5.44 15.55 1.00
C GLY A 366 -3.92 15.63 1.00
N VAL A 367 -3.34 16.59 1.74
CA VAL A 367 -1.89 16.69 1.93
C VAL A 367 -1.34 15.47 2.64
N ASN A 368 -2.00 15.03 3.73
CA ASN A 368 -1.62 13.80 4.44
C ASN A 368 -1.59 12.58 3.50
N GLN A 369 -2.58 12.43 2.62
CA GLN A 369 -2.62 11.34 1.66
C GLN A 369 -1.54 11.45 0.57
N SER A 370 -1.15 12.66 0.19
CA SER A 370 -0.03 12.87 -0.74
C SER A 370 1.30 12.41 -0.11
N PHE A 371 1.54 12.74 1.17
CA PHE A 371 2.71 12.26 1.91
C PHE A 371 2.68 10.75 2.12
N ALA A 372 1.50 10.17 2.35
CA ALA A 372 1.33 8.72 2.38
C ALA A 372 1.77 8.06 1.06
N SER A 373 1.45 8.68 -0.07
CA SER A 373 1.88 8.18 -1.38
C SER A 373 3.39 8.30 -1.57
N LEU A 374 4.02 9.39 -1.11
CA LEU A 374 5.48 9.51 -1.09
C LEU A 374 6.13 8.43 -0.22
N GLY A 375 5.53 8.10 0.94
CA GLY A 375 6.01 7.00 1.78
C GLY A 375 6.00 5.65 1.07
N ARG A 376 4.96 5.39 0.26
CA ARG A 376 4.87 4.19 -0.59
C ARG A 376 5.83 4.21 -1.80
N ILE A 377 6.43 5.33 -2.13
CA ILE A 377 7.52 5.42 -3.11
C ILE A 377 8.86 5.14 -2.44
N VAL A 378 9.13 5.82 -1.33
CA VAL A 378 10.42 5.77 -0.65
C VAL A 378 10.64 4.44 0.08
N GLY A 379 9.61 3.92 0.76
CA GLY A 379 9.69 2.71 1.59
C GLY A 379 10.18 1.48 0.83
N PRO A 380 9.53 1.06 -0.26
CA PRO A 380 9.93 -0.12 -1.02
C PRO A 380 11.32 0.00 -1.65
N PHE A 381 11.68 1.21 -2.16
CA PHE A 381 13.01 1.45 -2.68
C PHE A 381 14.07 1.27 -1.59
N LEU A 382 13.88 1.94 -0.45
CA LEU A 382 14.78 1.87 0.68
C LEU A 382 14.93 0.44 1.19
N GLY A 383 13.81 -0.27 1.38
CA GLY A 383 13.80 -1.64 1.85
C GLY A 383 14.55 -2.60 0.94
N SER A 384 14.20 -2.60 -0.33
CA SER A 384 14.83 -3.49 -1.31
C SER A 384 16.31 -3.19 -1.52
N PHE A 385 16.70 -1.90 -1.51
CA PHE A 385 18.10 -1.48 -1.59
C PHE A 385 18.90 -1.96 -0.36
N LEU A 386 18.38 -1.70 0.85
CA LEU A 386 19.03 -2.10 2.10
C LEU A 386 19.14 -3.63 2.24
N PHE A 387 18.18 -4.37 1.67
CA PHE A 387 18.17 -5.83 1.68
C PHE A 387 19.39 -6.42 0.97
N GLY A 388 19.85 -5.79 -0.11
CA GLY A 388 21.02 -6.20 -0.88
C GLY A 388 22.36 -5.79 -0.27
N LEU A 389 22.39 -4.91 0.75
CA LEU A 389 23.63 -4.38 1.30
C LEU A 389 24.37 -5.35 2.24
N HIS A 390 23.64 -6.28 2.89
CA HIS A 390 24.24 -7.20 3.84
C HIS A 390 23.61 -8.60 3.73
N PRO A 391 24.41 -9.69 3.75
CA PRO A 391 23.88 -11.05 3.58
C PRO A 391 22.87 -11.50 4.65
N SER A 392 22.88 -10.88 5.84
CA SER A 392 21.88 -11.17 6.88
C SER A 392 20.50 -10.59 6.59
N HIS A 393 20.38 -9.68 5.61
CA HIS A 393 19.16 -8.97 5.27
C HIS A 393 18.47 -8.24 6.44
N VAL A 394 19.22 -7.93 7.50
CA VAL A 394 18.72 -7.28 8.73
C VAL A 394 18.53 -5.77 8.55
N LEU A 395 19.29 -5.13 7.66
CA LEU A 395 19.35 -3.67 7.53
C LEU A 395 18.00 -2.99 7.25
N PRO A 396 17.08 -3.52 6.42
CA PRO A 396 15.76 -2.96 6.23
C PRO A 396 14.99 -2.80 7.55
N PHE A 397 15.10 -3.79 8.43
CA PHE A 397 14.40 -3.82 9.73
C PHE A 397 15.04 -2.87 10.74
N VAL A 398 16.38 -2.83 10.80
CA VAL A 398 17.12 -1.89 11.66
C VAL A 398 16.77 -0.45 11.29
N VAL A 399 16.79 -0.10 10.00
CA VAL A 399 16.44 1.25 9.53
C VAL A 399 14.96 1.54 9.78
N ALA A 400 14.05 0.58 9.56
CA ALA A 400 12.63 0.77 9.86
C ALA A 400 12.39 1.05 11.35
N VAL A 401 13.04 0.30 12.24
CA VAL A 401 12.98 0.53 13.70
C VAL A 401 13.55 1.90 14.06
N ALA A 402 14.69 2.30 13.50
CA ALA A 402 15.29 3.61 13.73
C ALA A 402 14.32 4.74 13.30
N VAL A 403 13.70 4.62 12.13
CA VAL A 403 12.67 5.56 11.65
C VAL A 403 11.47 5.60 12.61
N LEU A 404 11.01 4.45 13.09
CA LEU A 404 9.87 4.38 14.02
C LEU A 404 10.20 4.93 15.42
N LEU A 405 11.44 4.84 15.87
CA LEU A 405 11.89 5.52 17.10
C LEU A 405 11.81 7.05 16.94
N VAL A 406 12.18 7.59 15.76
CA VAL A 406 11.95 9.01 15.46
C VAL A 406 10.47 9.33 15.45
N VAL A 407 9.61 8.46 14.87
CA VAL A 407 8.15 8.61 14.90
C VAL A 407 7.63 8.63 16.34
N ALA A 408 8.09 7.74 17.21
CA ALA A 408 7.71 7.71 18.62
C ALA A 408 8.11 9.00 19.35
N LEU A 409 9.32 9.52 19.09
CA LEU A 409 9.79 10.78 19.63
C LEU A 409 8.95 11.98 19.14
N LEU A 410 8.61 12.03 17.86
CA LEU A 410 7.74 13.07 17.31
C LEU A 410 6.32 13.00 17.89
N ALA A 411 5.77 11.79 17.99
CA ALA A 411 4.44 11.56 18.56
C ALA A 411 4.38 11.95 20.05
N SER A 412 5.44 11.73 20.84
CA SER A 412 5.51 12.13 22.24
C SER A 412 5.53 13.64 22.46
N ARG A 413 5.99 14.40 21.48
CA ARG A 413 6.00 15.88 21.52
C ARG A 413 4.66 16.52 21.15
N LEU A 414 3.70 15.73 20.65
CA LEU A 414 2.36 16.21 20.34
C LEU A 414 1.59 16.55 21.62
N ARG A 415 1.66 17.80 22.06
CA ARG A 415 0.78 18.35 23.09
C ARG A 415 -0.57 18.68 22.45
N ILE A 416 -1.41 17.67 22.24
CA ILE A 416 -2.79 17.91 21.82
C ILE A 416 -3.58 18.08 23.11
N GLY A 417 -4.09 19.30 23.36
CA GLY A 417 -4.94 19.58 24.50
C GLY A 417 -6.07 18.54 24.56
N SER A 418 -6.23 17.91 25.72
CA SER A 418 -7.37 17.04 25.96
C SER A 418 -8.64 17.90 25.90
N ALA A 419 -9.30 17.95 24.75
CA ALA A 419 -10.68 18.36 24.72
C ALA A 419 -11.46 17.29 25.48
N THR A 420 -11.83 17.56 26.71
CA THR A 420 -12.79 16.76 27.47
C THR A 420 -14.07 16.64 26.66
N PRO A 421 -14.58 15.44 26.42
CA PRO A 421 -15.92 15.28 25.87
C PRO A 421 -16.93 15.76 26.95
N GLY A 422 -17.66 16.85 26.68
CA GLY A 422 -18.78 17.27 27.51
C GLY A 422 -18.47 18.28 28.58
N GLY A 423 -18.04 19.50 28.21
CA GLY A 423 -18.37 20.68 28.99
C GLY A 423 -19.72 21.23 28.54
N PRO A 424 -20.63 21.57 29.46
CA PRO A 424 -21.93 22.10 29.07
C PRO A 424 -21.78 23.43 28.34
N ALA A 425 -22.61 23.61 27.32
CA ALA A 425 -22.84 24.91 26.70
C ALA A 425 -23.48 25.80 27.78
N ASP A 426 -22.64 26.50 28.53
CA ASP A 426 -23.11 27.47 29.56
C ASP A 426 -23.35 28.82 28.91
N ALA A 427 -24.64 29.14 28.97
CA ALA A 427 -25.21 30.44 29.25
C ALA A 427 -24.74 31.63 28.43
N LEU A 428 -25.57 31.96 27.43
CA LEU A 428 -25.74 33.36 27.02
C LEU A 428 -26.27 34.13 28.21
N PRO A 429 -25.66 35.25 28.63
CA PRO A 429 -26.30 36.21 29.51
C PRO A 429 -27.38 36.97 28.73
N GLY A 430 -28.57 37.07 29.30
CA GLY A 430 -29.73 37.79 28.82
C GLY A 430 -29.55 39.29 28.77
#